data_4074992144885e1886d1b0a88205d607
#
_entry.id   4074992144885e1886d1b0a88205d607
#
_cell.length_a   1.000
_cell.length_b   1.000
_cell.length_c   1.000
_cell.angle_alpha   90.00
_cell.angle_beta   90.00
_cell.angle_gamma   90.00
#
_symmetry.space_group_name_H-M   'P 1'
#
loop_
_entity.id
_entity.type
_entity.pdbx_description
1 polymer ?
#
loop_
_entity_poly.entity_id
_entity_poly.type
_entity_poly.pdbx_seq_one_letter_code
_entity_poly.pdbx_strand_id
1 'polypeptide(L)'
;MSSSSTRLRLLRVATVLVVVCASLLTVIHIVRADAPKTAAEYAADPAAMLTAYRHVEAASVSDAIEQLLHKKSYMSHTMQPIFPTKFAGTALTVKLVKQENHDPNALGGMLKAIDTGGPGAVYVMQVEDGADIAGMGGLMGTAMFSRGFVGAVVDGGVRDLPQLKKIGFPVFSTGSVPSTSVGHYRFGGMNIPVQCGSVTVHPNDIIVADQDGVVVVPREHAAEILVLAEKLDNTEHSMYPFIEKLHSIQEAVKEFGRI
;
A
#
# COMPACT_ATOMS: atom_id res chain seq x y z
N MET A 1 54.98 13.54 49.60
CA MET A 1 53.53 13.21 49.57
C MET A 1 52.82 14.01 48.47
N SER A 2 53.19 13.91 47.20
CA SER A 2 52.62 14.75 46.10
C SER A 2 52.29 13.98 44.81
N SER A 3 52.42 12.64 44.80
CA SER A 3 52.26 11.84 43.55
C SER A 3 50.88 11.25 43.38
N SER A 4 50.05 11.15 44.43
CA SER A 4 48.76 10.49 44.44
C SER A 4 47.62 11.35 43.83
N SER A 5 47.65 12.67 44.03
CA SER A 5 46.59 13.59 43.58
C SER A 5 46.61 13.85 42.07
N THR A 6 47.79 13.82 41.47
CA THR A 6 47.98 14.06 40.02
C THR A 6 47.51 12.87 39.19
N ARG A 7 47.75 11.62 39.68
CA ARG A 7 47.27 10.39 39.01
C ARG A 7 45.74 10.28 39.07
N LEU A 8 45.10 10.69 40.16
CA LEU A 8 43.64 10.66 40.31
C LEU A 8 42.94 11.69 39.40
N ARG A 9 43.56 12.87 39.17
CA ARG A 9 43.04 13.89 38.24
C ARG A 9 43.17 13.45 36.79
N LEU A 10 44.27 12.83 36.38
CA LEU A 10 44.49 12.30 35.03
C LEU A 10 43.49 11.13 34.73
N LEU A 11 43.24 10.25 35.69
CA LEU A 11 42.25 9.18 35.52
C LEU A 11 40.82 9.71 35.32
N ARG A 12 40.43 10.75 36.08
CA ARG A 12 39.09 11.38 35.94
C ARG A 12 38.92 12.11 34.61
N VAL A 13 39.97 12.77 34.10
CA VAL A 13 39.93 13.43 32.79
C VAL A 13 39.86 12.41 31.66
N ALA A 14 40.60 11.30 31.75
CA ALA A 14 40.55 10.23 30.76
C ALA A 14 39.17 9.55 30.73
N THR A 15 38.54 9.30 31.90
CA THR A 15 37.19 8.70 32.00
C THR A 15 36.09 9.61 31.43
N VAL A 16 36.21 10.95 31.67
CA VAL A 16 35.24 11.90 31.10
C VAL A 16 35.39 12.01 29.59
N LEU A 17 36.64 11.98 29.06
CA LEU A 17 36.88 12.02 27.61
C LEU A 17 36.33 10.76 26.91
N VAL A 18 36.49 9.57 27.51
CA VAL A 18 35.98 8.32 26.95
C VAL A 18 34.44 8.30 26.95
N VAL A 19 33.79 8.81 28.00
CA VAL A 19 32.32 8.89 28.09
C VAL A 19 31.77 9.90 27.06
N VAL A 20 32.45 11.05 26.87
CA VAL A 20 32.01 12.05 25.86
C VAL A 20 32.24 11.54 24.44
N CYS A 21 33.34 10.85 24.16
CA CYS A 21 33.54 10.21 22.85
C CYS A 21 32.57 9.07 22.59
N ALA A 22 32.24 8.27 23.59
CA ALA A 22 31.20 7.19 23.45
C ALA A 22 29.81 7.76 23.21
N SER A 23 29.43 8.85 23.88
CA SER A 23 28.15 9.53 23.66
C SER A 23 28.06 10.24 22.30
N LEU A 24 29.21 10.84 21.83
CA LEU A 24 29.27 11.40 20.47
C LEU A 24 29.15 10.32 19.37
N LEU A 25 29.79 9.16 19.56
CA LEU A 25 29.67 8.02 18.62
C LEU A 25 28.24 7.44 18.62
N THR A 26 27.58 7.41 19.76
CA THR A 26 26.17 6.95 19.85
C THR A 26 25.20 7.94 19.21
N VAL A 27 25.43 9.25 19.35
CA VAL A 27 24.65 10.31 18.70
C VAL A 27 24.87 10.30 17.17
N ILE A 28 26.07 10.01 16.69
CA ILE A 28 26.35 9.90 15.25
C ILE A 28 25.67 8.65 14.64
N HIS A 29 25.40 7.60 15.42
CA HIS A 29 24.63 6.43 14.95
C HIS A 29 23.11 6.68 14.91
N ILE A 30 22.59 7.65 15.67
CA ILE A 30 21.14 7.97 15.73
C ILE A 30 20.70 8.94 14.62
N VAL A 31 21.63 9.61 13.94
CA VAL A 31 21.32 10.63 12.91
C VAL A 31 21.82 10.21 11.51
N ARG A 32 22.01 8.94 11.26
CA ARG A 32 22.02 8.46 9.88
C ARG A 32 20.58 8.16 9.48
N ALA A 33 19.84 9.18 9.07
CA ALA A 33 18.72 8.95 8.17
C ALA A 33 19.29 8.18 6.98
N ASP A 34 18.84 6.95 6.77
CA ASP A 34 19.27 6.15 5.63
C ASP A 34 19.06 7.01 4.37
N ALA A 35 20.11 7.08 3.54
CA ALA A 35 19.99 7.78 2.27
C ALA A 35 18.81 7.18 1.47
N PRO A 36 18.04 8.01 0.74
CA PRO A 36 16.95 7.50 -0.06
C PRO A 36 17.42 6.34 -0.95
N LYS A 37 16.69 5.24 -0.93
CA LYS A 37 17.03 4.07 -1.76
C LYS A 37 16.88 4.40 -3.23
N THR A 38 17.72 3.81 -4.04
CA THR A 38 17.65 3.87 -5.50
C THR A 38 16.64 2.85 -6.05
N ALA A 39 16.21 3.03 -7.29
CA ALA A 39 15.35 2.06 -7.97
C ALA A 39 16.01 0.68 -8.08
N ALA A 40 17.33 0.61 -8.26
CA ALA A 40 18.08 -0.65 -8.30
C ALA A 40 18.05 -1.39 -6.94
N GLU A 41 18.17 -0.67 -5.84
CA GLU A 41 18.08 -1.24 -4.49
C GLU A 41 16.67 -1.74 -4.19
N TYR A 42 15.62 -1.03 -4.60
CA TYR A 42 14.24 -1.50 -4.47
C TYR A 42 13.94 -2.70 -5.37
N ALA A 43 14.44 -2.72 -6.59
CA ALA A 43 14.30 -3.87 -7.50
C ALA A 43 14.99 -5.12 -6.97
N ALA A 44 16.09 -4.98 -6.23
CA ALA A 44 16.81 -6.08 -5.60
C ALA A 44 16.14 -6.60 -4.31
N ASP A 45 15.28 -5.79 -3.67
CA ASP A 45 14.54 -6.16 -2.43
C ASP A 45 13.04 -5.84 -2.56
N PRO A 46 12.25 -6.73 -3.19
CA PRO A 46 10.80 -6.54 -3.35
C PRO A 46 10.04 -6.40 -2.03
N ALA A 47 10.51 -7.00 -0.95
CA ALA A 47 9.88 -6.91 0.36
C ALA A 47 10.04 -5.51 0.96
N ALA A 48 11.24 -4.94 0.87
CA ALA A 48 11.50 -3.55 1.26
C ALA A 48 10.70 -2.57 0.38
N MET A 49 10.61 -2.82 -0.93
CA MET A 49 9.81 -2.01 -1.85
C MET A 49 8.32 -1.98 -1.46
N LEU A 50 7.71 -3.14 -1.20
CA LEU A 50 6.32 -3.21 -0.74
C LEU A 50 6.12 -2.53 0.62
N THR A 51 7.11 -2.64 1.50
CA THR A 51 7.08 -1.95 2.79
C THR A 51 7.09 -0.43 2.60
N ALA A 52 7.94 0.09 1.72
CA ALA A 52 8.01 1.51 1.41
C ALA A 52 6.70 2.03 0.79
N TYR A 53 6.09 1.31 -0.14
CA TYR A 53 4.78 1.68 -0.69
C TYR A 53 3.67 1.84 0.35
N ARG A 54 3.73 1.15 1.50
CA ARG A 54 2.75 1.32 2.59
C ARG A 54 2.88 2.67 3.30
N HIS A 55 3.99 3.35 3.15
CA HIS A 55 4.27 4.63 3.80
C HIS A 55 4.02 5.83 2.88
N VAL A 56 4.06 5.65 1.56
CA VAL A 56 3.79 6.71 0.59
C VAL A 56 2.30 6.87 0.35
N GLU A 57 1.79 8.08 0.17
CA GLU A 57 0.38 8.34 -0.11
C GLU A 57 -0.01 7.94 -1.55
N ALA A 58 -1.24 7.45 -1.72
CA ALA A 58 -1.73 7.03 -3.04
C ALA A 58 -1.71 8.19 -4.04
N ALA A 59 -1.97 9.43 -3.60
CA ALA A 59 -1.88 10.62 -4.43
C ALA A 59 -0.46 10.80 -5.00
N SER A 60 0.58 10.73 -4.16
CA SER A 60 1.98 10.84 -4.59
C SER A 60 2.41 9.72 -5.54
N VAL A 61 1.88 8.51 -5.36
CA VAL A 61 2.09 7.38 -6.28
C VAL A 61 1.42 7.64 -7.62
N SER A 62 0.19 8.17 -7.63
CA SER A 62 -0.54 8.55 -8.85
C SER A 62 0.21 9.61 -9.65
N ASP A 63 0.69 10.66 -8.98
CA ASP A 63 1.46 11.74 -9.60
C ASP A 63 2.78 11.22 -10.22
N ALA A 64 3.46 10.32 -9.51
CA ALA A 64 4.68 9.70 -10.01
C ALA A 64 4.43 8.88 -11.29
N ILE A 65 3.32 8.13 -11.34
CA ILE A 65 2.93 7.37 -12.54
C ILE A 65 2.62 8.31 -13.70
N GLU A 66 1.88 9.39 -13.45
CA GLU A 66 1.53 10.36 -14.48
C GLU A 66 2.78 11.05 -15.04
N GLN A 67 3.73 11.44 -14.18
CA GLN A 67 4.98 12.06 -14.61
C GLN A 67 5.89 11.11 -15.39
N LEU A 68 6.00 9.84 -14.99
CA LEU A 68 6.91 8.87 -15.62
C LEU A 68 6.30 8.20 -16.86
N LEU A 69 5.01 7.86 -16.80
CA LEU A 69 4.37 7.01 -17.81
C LEU A 69 3.32 7.73 -18.63
N HIS A 70 3.00 9.00 -18.31
CA HIS A 70 2.00 9.81 -18.98
C HIS A 70 0.63 9.12 -19.12
N LYS A 71 0.23 8.37 -18.10
CA LYS A 71 -1.04 7.64 -18.07
C LYS A 71 -1.74 7.69 -16.72
N LYS A 72 -3.07 7.63 -16.76
CA LYS A 72 -3.91 7.42 -15.58
C LYS A 72 -3.76 5.98 -15.09
N SER A 73 -3.56 5.79 -13.78
CA SER A 73 -3.45 4.46 -13.17
C SER A 73 -4.16 4.35 -11.80
N TYR A 74 -5.10 5.25 -11.52
CA TYR A 74 -5.97 5.20 -10.35
C TYR A 74 -7.39 4.74 -10.73
N MET A 75 -8.03 4.01 -9.83
CA MET A 75 -9.38 3.49 -10.03
C MET A 75 -10.43 4.60 -9.90
N SER A 76 -11.62 4.37 -10.42
CA SER A 76 -12.75 5.29 -10.31
C SER A 76 -13.05 5.64 -8.86
N HIS A 77 -13.50 6.87 -8.63
CA HIS A 77 -13.97 7.35 -7.32
C HIS A 77 -15.13 6.54 -6.72
N THR A 78 -15.78 5.70 -7.51
CA THR A 78 -16.78 4.75 -7.00
C THR A 78 -16.18 3.62 -6.18
N MET A 79 -14.86 3.38 -6.33
CA MET A 79 -14.12 2.40 -5.55
C MET A 79 -13.80 2.97 -4.16
N GLN A 80 -14.61 2.61 -3.16
CA GLN A 80 -14.55 3.18 -1.82
C GLN A 80 -14.15 2.16 -0.76
N PRO A 81 -13.37 2.57 0.27
CA PRO A 81 -13.06 1.69 1.38
C PRO A 81 -14.28 1.48 2.28
N ILE A 82 -14.49 0.28 2.78
CA ILE A 82 -15.57 -0.02 3.74
C ILE A 82 -15.31 0.54 5.15
N PHE A 83 -14.08 0.93 5.44
CA PHE A 83 -13.64 1.73 6.60
C PHE A 83 -12.27 2.37 6.28
N PRO A 84 -11.89 3.46 6.99
CA PRO A 84 -10.60 4.10 6.79
C PRO A 84 -9.44 3.12 6.91
N THR A 85 -8.62 3.03 5.86
CA THR A 85 -7.54 2.04 5.78
C THR A 85 -6.42 2.51 4.85
N LYS A 86 -5.23 1.90 4.98
CA LYS A 86 -4.10 2.06 4.05
C LYS A 86 -3.39 0.72 3.92
N PHE A 87 -3.07 0.31 2.69
CA PHE A 87 -2.27 -0.87 2.43
C PHE A 87 -1.55 -0.78 1.07
N ALA A 88 -0.49 -1.58 0.93
CA ALA A 88 0.10 -1.88 -0.37
C ALA A 88 0.46 -3.37 -0.44
N GLY A 89 0.28 -3.97 -1.62
CA GLY A 89 0.58 -5.38 -1.85
C GLY A 89 0.50 -5.78 -3.31
N THR A 90 0.83 -7.02 -3.63
CA THR A 90 0.83 -7.55 -4.99
C THR A 90 -0.55 -8.07 -5.40
N ALA A 91 -1.00 -7.73 -6.60
CA ALA A 91 -2.30 -8.12 -7.12
C ALA A 91 -2.38 -9.63 -7.40
N LEU A 92 -3.31 -10.32 -6.74
CA LEU A 92 -3.84 -11.60 -7.15
C LEU A 92 -5.19 -11.34 -7.82
N THR A 93 -5.23 -11.44 -9.14
CA THR A 93 -6.40 -11.06 -9.92
C THR A 93 -7.37 -12.22 -10.11
N VAL A 94 -8.68 -11.93 -10.03
CA VAL A 94 -9.77 -12.90 -10.23
C VAL A 94 -10.89 -12.25 -11.04
N LYS A 95 -11.47 -13.03 -11.95
CA LYS A 95 -12.63 -12.63 -12.74
C LYS A 95 -13.83 -13.52 -12.45
N LEU A 96 -14.99 -12.89 -12.22
CA LEU A 96 -16.30 -13.53 -12.25
C LEU A 96 -17.05 -13.10 -13.50
N VAL A 97 -17.64 -14.07 -14.18
CA VAL A 97 -18.44 -13.87 -15.40
C VAL A 97 -19.92 -14.12 -15.07
N LYS A 98 -20.77 -13.23 -15.52
CA LYS A 98 -22.21 -13.30 -15.30
C LYS A 98 -22.80 -14.47 -16.10
N GLN A 99 -23.27 -15.47 -15.41
CA GLN A 99 -23.90 -16.65 -16.01
C GLN A 99 -24.76 -17.38 -14.99
N GLU A 100 -26.08 -17.36 -15.19
CA GLU A 100 -27.02 -18.17 -14.39
C GLU A 100 -26.67 -19.65 -14.48
N ASN A 101 -26.65 -20.32 -13.35
CA ASN A 101 -26.23 -21.72 -13.27
C ASN A 101 -26.76 -22.40 -12.01
N HIS A 102 -26.73 -23.75 -12.01
CA HIS A 102 -26.98 -24.61 -10.85
C HIS A 102 -25.78 -25.47 -10.48
N ASP A 103 -24.59 -25.12 -10.97
CA ASP A 103 -23.35 -25.84 -10.68
C ASP A 103 -22.82 -25.43 -9.29
N PRO A 104 -22.77 -26.36 -8.32
CA PRO A 104 -22.29 -26.06 -6.98
C PRO A 104 -20.82 -25.67 -6.95
N ASN A 105 -20.04 -25.98 -8.01
CA ASN A 105 -18.63 -25.67 -8.13
C ASN A 105 -18.34 -24.45 -9.03
N ALA A 106 -19.37 -23.75 -9.50
CA ALA A 106 -19.20 -22.62 -10.42
C ALA A 106 -18.22 -21.55 -9.94
N LEU A 107 -18.09 -21.36 -8.63
CA LEU A 107 -17.19 -20.40 -7.99
C LEU A 107 -15.95 -21.05 -7.34
N GLY A 108 -15.72 -22.35 -7.52
CA GLY A 108 -14.61 -23.07 -6.87
C GLY A 108 -13.22 -22.49 -7.16
N GLY A 109 -13.01 -21.98 -8.37
CA GLY A 109 -11.75 -21.32 -8.74
C GLY A 109 -11.47 -20.02 -7.97
N MET A 110 -12.51 -19.27 -7.62
CA MET A 110 -12.41 -18.07 -6.77
C MET A 110 -11.91 -18.43 -5.36
N LEU A 111 -12.44 -19.51 -4.77
CA LEU A 111 -12.00 -20.00 -3.46
C LEU A 111 -10.57 -20.54 -3.54
N LYS A 112 -10.24 -21.29 -4.61
CA LYS A 112 -8.89 -21.77 -4.87
C LYS A 112 -7.88 -20.62 -4.98
N ALA A 113 -8.25 -19.49 -5.57
CA ALA A 113 -7.39 -18.31 -5.66
C ALA A 113 -6.99 -17.80 -4.26
N ILE A 114 -7.93 -17.79 -3.30
CA ILE A 114 -7.64 -17.45 -1.90
C ILE A 114 -6.69 -18.48 -1.29
N ASP A 115 -6.96 -19.76 -1.47
CA ASP A 115 -6.14 -20.84 -0.88
C ASP A 115 -4.72 -20.93 -1.46
N THR A 116 -4.50 -20.43 -2.67
CA THR A 116 -3.18 -20.39 -3.32
C THR A 116 -2.44 -19.07 -3.12
N GLY A 117 -3.14 -18.01 -2.73
CA GLY A 117 -2.54 -16.74 -2.36
C GLY A 117 -1.88 -16.76 -0.98
N GLY A 118 -1.23 -15.68 -0.60
CA GLY A 118 -0.47 -15.65 0.65
C GLY A 118 -0.14 -14.24 1.15
N PRO A 119 0.81 -14.14 2.09
CA PRO A 119 1.16 -12.88 2.73
C PRO A 119 1.54 -11.79 1.74
N GLY A 120 1.03 -10.59 1.98
CA GLY A 120 1.30 -9.41 1.14
C GLY A 120 0.50 -9.33 -0.15
N ALA A 121 -0.37 -10.30 -0.45
CA ALA A 121 -1.25 -10.23 -1.61
C ALA A 121 -2.46 -9.30 -1.37
N VAL A 122 -2.89 -8.65 -2.44
CA VAL A 122 -4.19 -7.96 -2.55
C VAL A 122 -5.07 -8.75 -3.51
N TYR A 123 -6.25 -9.15 -3.05
CA TYR A 123 -7.22 -9.84 -3.87
C TYR A 123 -7.98 -8.84 -4.76
N VAL A 124 -7.71 -8.84 -6.06
CA VAL A 124 -8.35 -7.90 -7.00
C VAL A 124 -9.39 -8.65 -7.83
N MET A 125 -10.66 -8.30 -7.65
CA MET A 125 -11.77 -9.01 -8.28
C MET A 125 -12.54 -8.12 -9.25
N GLN A 126 -12.63 -8.57 -10.49
CA GLN A 126 -13.61 -8.08 -11.45
C GLN A 126 -14.89 -8.90 -11.33
N VAL A 127 -16.02 -8.25 -11.08
CA VAL A 127 -17.36 -8.85 -11.16
C VAL A 127 -18.07 -8.24 -12.36
N GLU A 128 -18.30 -9.03 -13.40
CA GLU A 128 -18.95 -8.56 -14.63
C GLU A 128 -20.37 -8.06 -14.34
N ASP A 129 -20.69 -6.80 -14.68
CA ASP A 129 -21.97 -6.13 -14.35
C ASP A 129 -22.36 -6.26 -12.86
N GLY A 130 -21.38 -6.19 -11.97
CA GLY A 130 -21.51 -6.60 -10.56
C GLY A 130 -21.96 -5.50 -9.59
N ALA A 131 -22.55 -4.38 -10.04
CA ALA A 131 -22.93 -3.27 -9.16
C ALA A 131 -23.84 -3.70 -7.99
N ASP A 132 -24.82 -4.55 -8.28
CA ASP A 132 -25.82 -5.04 -7.31
C ASP A 132 -25.57 -6.50 -6.89
N ILE A 133 -24.35 -7.01 -7.07
CA ILE A 133 -23.96 -8.37 -6.70
C ILE A 133 -22.79 -8.35 -5.73
N ALA A 134 -22.92 -9.06 -4.60
CA ALA A 134 -21.80 -9.28 -3.70
C ALA A 134 -20.83 -10.33 -4.28
N GLY A 135 -19.66 -9.86 -4.74
CA GLY A 135 -18.57 -10.71 -5.21
C GLY A 135 -17.86 -11.41 -4.05
N MET A 136 -17.83 -10.78 -2.87
CA MET A 136 -17.24 -11.36 -1.66
C MET A 136 -18.01 -10.99 -0.39
N GLY A 137 -17.74 -11.72 0.67
CA GLY A 137 -18.29 -11.47 2.01
C GLY A 137 -17.37 -11.93 3.14
N GLY A 138 -17.92 -12.04 4.34
CA GLY A 138 -17.19 -12.30 5.58
C GLY A 138 -16.36 -13.58 5.60
N LEU A 139 -16.85 -14.68 4.99
CA LEU A 139 -16.09 -15.94 4.93
C LEU A 139 -14.81 -15.78 4.11
N MET A 140 -14.92 -15.19 2.92
CA MET A 140 -13.76 -14.94 2.06
C MET A 140 -12.77 -13.98 2.71
N GLY A 141 -13.27 -12.86 3.28
CA GLY A 141 -12.41 -11.91 4.00
C GLY A 141 -11.70 -12.53 5.19
N THR A 142 -12.37 -13.41 5.95
CA THR A 142 -11.74 -14.14 7.07
C THR A 142 -10.66 -15.11 6.57
N ALA A 143 -10.90 -15.82 5.49
CA ALA A 143 -9.91 -16.72 4.89
C ALA A 143 -8.68 -15.94 4.37
N MET A 144 -8.88 -14.84 3.64
CA MET A 144 -7.80 -13.97 3.16
C MET A 144 -7.00 -13.38 4.32
N PHE A 145 -7.67 -12.85 5.35
CA PHE A 145 -7.01 -12.32 6.54
C PHE A 145 -6.11 -13.35 7.22
N SER A 146 -6.63 -14.57 7.44
CA SER A 146 -5.86 -15.64 8.08
C SER A 146 -4.68 -16.14 7.25
N ARG A 147 -4.67 -15.90 5.95
CA ARG A 147 -3.56 -16.22 5.03
C ARG A 147 -2.59 -15.07 4.83
N GLY A 148 -2.82 -13.93 5.49
CA GLY A 148 -1.92 -12.77 5.43
C GLY A 148 -2.11 -11.88 4.20
N PHE A 149 -3.24 -11.97 3.50
CA PHE A 149 -3.59 -10.94 2.52
C PHE A 149 -3.70 -9.59 3.22
N VAL A 150 -3.25 -8.54 2.55
CA VAL A 150 -3.25 -7.18 3.12
C VAL A 150 -4.51 -6.38 2.79
N GLY A 151 -5.32 -6.86 1.86
CA GLY A 151 -6.60 -6.24 1.50
C GLY A 151 -7.25 -6.89 0.29
N ALA A 152 -8.43 -6.38 -0.07
CA ALA A 152 -9.14 -6.75 -1.29
C ALA A 152 -9.68 -5.51 -1.99
N VAL A 153 -9.76 -5.58 -3.33
CA VAL A 153 -10.40 -4.59 -4.21
C VAL A 153 -11.38 -5.32 -5.08
N VAL A 154 -12.67 -4.96 -4.99
CA VAL A 154 -13.77 -5.66 -5.65
C VAL A 154 -14.53 -4.67 -6.53
N ASP A 155 -14.40 -4.82 -7.85
CA ASP A 155 -15.24 -4.08 -8.80
C ASP A 155 -16.63 -4.73 -8.87
N GLY A 156 -17.42 -4.40 -7.87
CA GLY A 156 -18.70 -4.97 -7.56
C GLY A 156 -19.09 -4.74 -6.11
N GLY A 157 -20.25 -5.29 -5.71
CA GLY A 157 -20.71 -5.21 -4.33
C GLY A 157 -19.96 -6.16 -3.39
N VAL A 158 -20.00 -5.84 -2.09
CA VAL A 158 -19.55 -6.71 -0.99
C VAL A 158 -20.64 -6.83 0.08
N ARG A 159 -20.56 -7.87 0.92
CA ARG A 159 -21.48 -8.08 2.04
C ARG A 159 -20.76 -8.45 3.33
N ASP A 160 -21.52 -8.64 4.40
CA ASP A 160 -21.00 -9.01 5.73
C ASP A 160 -19.98 -7.97 6.31
N LEU A 161 -20.23 -6.67 6.05
CA LEU A 161 -19.38 -5.59 6.50
C LEU A 161 -19.04 -5.63 8.01
N PRO A 162 -20.00 -5.97 8.92
CA PRO A 162 -19.69 -6.09 10.34
C PRO A 162 -18.56 -7.09 10.63
N GLN A 163 -18.53 -8.24 9.93
CA GLN A 163 -17.47 -9.23 10.09
C GLN A 163 -16.14 -8.71 9.55
N LEU A 164 -16.13 -8.11 8.35
CA LEU A 164 -14.92 -7.55 7.74
C LEU A 164 -14.30 -6.44 8.62
N LYS A 165 -15.14 -5.54 9.16
CA LYS A 165 -14.72 -4.50 10.11
C LYS A 165 -14.20 -5.09 11.42
N LYS A 166 -14.87 -6.12 11.96
CA LYS A 166 -14.46 -6.78 13.21
C LYS A 166 -13.07 -7.39 13.14
N ILE A 167 -12.73 -8.02 12.01
CA ILE A 167 -11.39 -8.61 11.80
C ILE A 167 -10.36 -7.61 11.30
N GLY A 168 -10.77 -6.38 10.97
CA GLY A 168 -9.87 -5.34 10.44
C GLY A 168 -9.35 -5.66 9.03
N PHE A 169 -10.08 -6.43 8.22
CA PHE A 169 -9.64 -6.76 6.86
C PHE A 169 -10.05 -5.65 5.88
N PRO A 170 -9.07 -4.92 5.28
CA PRO A 170 -9.34 -3.83 4.38
C PRO A 170 -10.01 -4.29 3.08
N VAL A 171 -11.08 -3.62 2.68
CA VAL A 171 -11.77 -3.90 1.41
C VAL A 171 -12.16 -2.59 0.75
N PHE A 172 -11.86 -2.45 -0.53
CA PHE A 172 -12.40 -1.45 -1.43
C PHE A 172 -13.44 -2.09 -2.34
N SER A 173 -14.57 -1.42 -2.54
CA SER A 173 -15.65 -1.93 -3.40
C SER A 173 -16.46 -0.78 -4.00
N THR A 174 -17.28 -1.07 -5.00
CA THR A 174 -18.22 -0.09 -5.57
C THR A 174 -19.50 0.07 -4.75
N GLY A 175 -19.66 -0.72 -3.67
CA GLY A 175 -20.80 -0.62 -2.77
C GLY A 175 -20.98 -1.85 -1.89
N SER A 176 -22.04 -1.83 -1.07
CA SER A 176 -22.45 -2.99 -0.26
C SER A 176 -23.86 -3.40 -0.60
N VAL A 177 -24.06 -4.71 -0.84
CA VAL A 177 -25.37 -5.29 -1.17
C VAL A 177 -25.53 -6.65 -0.49
N PRO A 178 -26.71 -7.02 0.02
CA PRO A 178 -26.94 -8.29 0.72
C PRO A 178 -27.18 -9.48 -0.25
N SER A 179 -26.74 -9.36 -1.50
CA SER A 179 -26.96 -10.37 -2.54
C SER A 179 -25.90 -11.48 -2.51
N THR A 180 -25.92 -12.35 -3.51
CA THR A 180 -24.93 -13.42 -3.67
C THR A 180 -24.56 -13.60 -5.14
N SER A 181 -23.31 -13.98 -5.40
CA SER A 181 -22.85 -14.42 -6.72
C SER A 181 -23.15 -15.90 -7.01
N VAL A 182 -23.52 -16.68 -5.99
CA VAL A 182 -23.86 -18.12 -6.14
C VAL A 182 -25.12 -18.25 -6.99
N GLY A 183 -25.04 -19.09 -8.01
CA GLY A 183 -26.11 -19.33 -8.98
C GLY A 183 -26.16 -18.32 -10.12
N HIS A 184 -25.58 -17.13 -9.96
CA HIS A 184 -25.63 -16.02 -10.93
C HIS A 184 -24.33 -15.79 -11.67
N TYR A 185 -23.20 -16.31 -11.14
CA TYR A 185 -21.87 -16.11 -11.69
C TYR A 185 -21.08 -17.41 -11.77
N ARG A 186 -20.11 -17.41 -12.69
CA ARG A 186 -19.06 -18.44 -12.78
C ARG A 186 -17.69 -17.81 -12.61
N PHE A 187 -16.77 -18.62 -12.14
CA PHE A 187 -15.35 -18.29 -12.15
C PHE A 187 -14.85 -18.17 -13.59
N GLY A 188 -14.34 -16.99 -13.96
CA GLY A 188 -13.82 -16.67 -15.28
C GLY A 188 -12.32 -16.87 -15.42
N GLY A 189 -11.59 -16.86 -14.28
CA GLY A 189 -10.12 -17.03 -14.26
C GLY A 189 -9.46 -16.36 -13.07
N MET A 190 -8.22 -16.77 -12.78
CA MET A 190 -7.33 -16.11 -11.83
C MET A 190 -5.96 -15.89 -12.46
N ASN A 191 -5.19 -14.93 -11.95
CA ASN A 191 -3.89 -14.55 -12.48
C ASN A 191 -3.94 -14.23 -13.99
N ILE A 192 -5.00 -13.53 -14.39
CA ILE A 192 -5.23 -12.98 -15.73
C ILE A 192 -5.44 -11.47 -15.60
N PRO A 193 -5.22 -10.67 -16.65
CA PRO A 193 -5.61 -9.26 -16.62
C PRO A 193 -7.11 -9.10 -16.38
N VAL A 194 -7.46 -8.17 -15.48
CA VAL A 194 -8.86 -7.86 -15.14
C VAL A 194 -9.12 -6.36 -15.25
N GLN A 195 -10.35 -5.98 -15.56
CA GLN A 195 -10.80 -4.60 -15.43
C GLN A 195 -11.31 -4.37 -14.01
N CYS A 196 -10.80 -3.36 -13.33
CA CYS A 196 -11.22 -3.03 -11.97
C CYS A 196 -11.19 -1.51 -11.79
N GLY A 197 -12.33 -0.92 -11.42
CA GLY A 197 -12.45 0.52 -11.24
C GLY A 197 -12.01 1.36 -12.45
N SER A 198 -12.29 0.92 -13.67
CA SER A 198 -11.89 1.53 -14.95
C SER A 198 -10.38 1.44 -15.30
N VAL A 199 -9.60 0.63 -14.58
CA VAL A 199 -8.18 0.38 -14.85
C VAL A 199 -7.95 -1.10 -15.14
N THR A 200 -7.05 -1.41 -16.07
CA THR A 200 -6.58 -2.79 -16.25
C THR A 200 -5.55 -3.11 -15.19
N VAL A 201 -5.79 -4.18 -14.42
CA VAL A 201 -4.87 -4.71 -13.41
C VAL A 201 -4.28 -6.01 -13.93
N HIS A 202 -2.95 -6.08 -14.01
CA HIS A 202 -2.24 -7.31 -14.37
C HIS A 202 -1.85 -8.09 -13.09
N PRO A 203 -1.72 -9.41 -13.19
CA PRO A 203 -1.19 -10.19 -12.07
C PRO A 203 0.17 -9.67 -11.61
N ASN A 204 0.33 -9.53 -10.29
CA ASN A 204 1.53 -9.00 -9.62
C ASN A 204 1.80 -7.50 -9.81
N ASP A 205 0.90 -6.72 -10.41
CA ASP A 205 0.94 -5.26 -10.25
C ASP A 205 0.90 -4.91 -8.75
N ILE A 206 1.48 -3.78 -8.36
CA ILE A 206 1.37 -3.34 -6.96
C ILE A 206 0.11 -2.49 -6.83
N ILE A 207 -0.71 -2.86 -5.86
CA ILE A 207 -1.90 -2.09 -5.47
C ILE A 207 -1.53 -1.23 -4.27
N VAL A 208 -1.69 0.07 -4.39
CA VAL A 208 -1.54 1.04 -3.29
C VAL A 208 -2.91 1.66 -3.05
N ALA A 209 -3.37 1.60 -1.81
CA ALA A 209 -4.71 2.05 -1.46
C ALA A 209 -4.71 2.76 -0.11
N ASP A 210 -5.39 3.91 -0.05
CA ASP A 210 -5.67 4.67 1.15
C ASP A 210 -7.04 5.36 1.04
N GLN A 211 -7.31 6.38 1.87
CA GLN A 211 -8.62 7.04 1.89
C GLN A 211 -8.94 7.82 0.60
N ASP A 212 -7.94 8.18 -0.21
CA ASP A 212 -8.13 8.87 -1.48
C ASP A 212 -8.54 7.91 -2.61
N GLY A 213 -8.24 6.61 -2.46
CA GLY A 213 -8.63 5.60 -3.43
C GLY A 213 -7.60 4.50 -3.64
N VAL A 214 -7.61 3.93 -4.84
CA VAL A 214 -6.76 2.79 -5.22
C VAL A 214 -5.94 3.16 -6.46
N VAL A 215 -4.63 3.00 -6.37
CA VAL A 215 -3.68 3.17 -7.48
C VAL A 215 -3.09 1.82 -7.87
N VAL A 216 -2.98 1.59 -9.18
CA VAL A 216 -2.37 0.39 -9.77
C VAL A 216 -1.01 0.75 -10.32
N VAL A 217 0.03 0.21 -9.72
CA VAL A 217 1.42 0.42 -10.12
C VAL A 217 1.86 -0.74 -11.01
N PRO A 218 2.18 -0.49 -12.30
CA PRO A 218 2.71 -1.54 -13.17
C PRO A 218 4.01 -2.11 -12.59
N ARG A 219 4.07 -3.42 -12.42
CA ARG A 219 5.16 -4.08 -11.71
C ARG A 219 6.55 -3.83 -12.33
N GLU A 220 6.60 -3.65 -13.66
CA GLU A 220 7.84 -3.41 -14.42
C GLU A 220 8.47 -2.04 -14.12
N HIS A 221 7.69 -1.07 -13.64
CA HIS A 221 8.12 0.28 -13.30
C HIS A 221 8.06 0.57 -11.78
N ALA A 222 7.73 -0.45 -10.97
CA ALA A 222 7.42 -0.25 -9.57
C ALA A 222 8.57 0.42 -8.77
N ALA A 223 9.81 0.05 -9.02
CA ALA A 223 10.95 0.62 -8.30
C ALA A 223 11.19 2.10 -8.68
N GLU A 224 11.06 2.46 -9.94
CA GLU A 224 11.25 3.83 -10.42
C GLU A 224 10.11 4.74 -9.94
N ILE A 225 8.88 4.24 -10.01
CA ILE A 225 7.69 4.96 -9.51
C ILE A 225 7.80 5.22 -8.02
N LEU A 226 8.25 4.23 -7.23
CA LEU A 226 8.41 4.40 -5.78
C LEU A 226 9.40 5.50 -5.44
N VAL A 227 10.57 5.51 -6.07
CA VAL A 227 11.61 6.53 -5.82
C VAL A 227 11.06 7.94 -6.09
N LEU A 228 10.33 8.11 -7.20
CA LEU A 228 9.71 9.41 -7.50
C LEU A 228 8.58 9.73 -6.52
N ALA A 229 7.72 8.76 -6.21
CA ALA A 229 6.62 8.94 -5.27
C ALA A 229 7.11 9.34 -3.87
N GLU A 230 8.14 8.69 -3.33
CA GLU A 230 8.77 9.07 -2.07
C GLU A 230 9.31 10.51 -2.10
N LYS A 231 9.93 10.91 -3.22
CA LYS A 231 10.42 12.28 -3.38
C LYS A 231 9.27 13.29 -3.36
N LEU A 232 8.18 13.01 -4.09
CA LEU A 232 7.00 13.87 -4.17
C LEU A 232 6.33 13.99 -2.79
N ASP A 233 6.12 12.86 -2.12
CA ASP A 233 5.51 12.75 -0.80
C ASP A 233 6.31 13.53 0.27
N ASN A 234 7.63 13.33 0.32
CA ASN A 234 8.52 14.05 1.23
C ASN A 234 8.54 15.56 0.97
N THR A 235 8.49 15.97 -0.31
CA THR A 235 8.42 17.40 -0.66
C THR A 235 7.12 18.01 -0.14
N GLU A 236 5.99 17.36 -0.37
CA GLU A 236 4.68 17.84 0.09
C GLU A 236 4.60 17.92 1.61
N HIS A 237 5.03 16.89 2.32
CA HIS A 237 5.09 16.89 3.78
C HIS A 237 6.01 18.01 4.33
N SER A 238 7.05 18.39 3.60
CA SER A 238 7.91 19.52 3.97
C SER A 238 7.24 20.88 3.74
N MET A 239 6.27 20.96 2.82
CA MET A 239 5.55 22.20 2.53
C MET A 239 4.50 22.53 3.60
N TYR A 240 3.86 21.55 4.23
CA TYR A 240 2.79 21.79 5.20
C TYR A 240 3.20 22.73 6.35
N PRO A 241 4.27 22.47 7.11
CA PRO A 241 4.69 23.36 8.18
C PRO A 241 5.16 24.74 7.66
N PHE A 242 5.67 24.80 6.42
CA PHE A 242 6.06 26.05 5.79
C PHE A 242 4.83 26.91 5.45
N ILE A 243 3.77 26.28 4.89
CA ILE A 243 2.48 26.93 4.62
C ILE A 243 1.85 27.41 5.92
N GLU A 244 1.82 26.58 6.95
CA GLU A 244 1.28 26.93 8.27
C GLU A 244 1.98 28.13 8.88
N LYS A 245 3.31 28.21 8.75
CA LYS A 245 4.12 29.32 9.28
C LYS A 245 3.91 30.63 8.53
N LEU A 246 3.82 30.58 7.20
CA LEU A 246 3.76 31.77 6.34
C LEU A 246 2.33 32.14 5.93
N HIS A 247 1.34 31.26 6.15
CA HIS A 247 -0.04 31.42 5.68
C HIS A 247 -0.12 31.67 4.16
N SER A 248 0.81 31.10 3.38
CA SER A 248 0.92 31.34 1.93
C SER A 248 1.36 30.07 1.21
N ILE A 249 0.48 29.53 0.37
CA ILE A 249 0.81 28.41 -0.53
C ILE A 249 1.74 28.89 -1.67
N GLN A 250 1.60 30.13 -2.14
CA GLN A 250 2.44 30.66 -3.22
C GLN A 250 3.93 30.72 -2.81
N GLU A 251 4.21 31.13 -1.57
CA GLU A 251 5.58 31.15 -1.06
C GLU A 251 6.15 29.72 -0.90
N ALA A 252 5.32 28.76 -0.46
CA ALA A 252 5.73 27.37 -0.39
C ALA A 252 6.05 26.79 -1.77
N VAL A 253 5.17 27.01 -2.76
CA VAL A 253 5.41 26.58 -4.15
C VAL A 253 6.67 27.19 -4.72
N LYS A 254 6.94 28.46 -4.45
CA LYS A 254 8.15 29.15 -4.90
C LYS A 254 9.42 28.56 -4.28
N GLU A 255 9.37 28.17 -3.00
CA GLU A 255 10.51 27.59 -2.27
C GLU A 255 10.79 26.15 -2.69
N PHE A 256 9.74 25.32 -2.79
CA PHE A 256 9.87 23.89 -3.03
C PHE A 256 9.72 23.47 -4.50
N GLY A 257 9.23 24.39 -5.37
CA GLY A 257 9.11 24.16 -6.82
C GLY A 257 8.05 23.13 -7.21
N ARG A 258 7.02 22.93 -6.35
CA ARG A 258 5.94 21.96 -6.59
C ARG A 258 4.56 22.57 -6.34
N ILE A 259 3.61 22.24 -7.21
CA ILE A 259 2.15 22.25 -6.99
C ILE A 259 1.67 20.82 -7.09
#